data_f1df9e03d8658f5146fe703041ac21c8
#
_entry.id   f1df9e03d8658f5146fe703041ac21c8
#
_cell.length_a   1.000
_cell.length_b   1.000
_cell.length_c   1.000
_cell.angle_alpha   90.00
_cell.angle_beta   90.00
_cell.angle_gamma   90.00
#
_symmetry.space_group_name_H-M   'P 1'
#
loop_
_entity.id
_entity.type
_entity.pdbx_description
1 polymer ?
#
loop_
_entity_poly.entity_id
_entity_poly.type
_entity_poly.pdbx_seq_one_letter_code
_entity_poly.pdbx_strand_id
1 'polypeptide(L)'
;ITQWQLAIFDRQNGKIFPQTDVYGSAMRPVLSPDGHWLVYGVRHDGETGLRLRDLSNGDERWLRYPVQRDDQESRFTRDLLPGSSFTPDSRALITTWGGKIWRVELADSKAAEIPFSANVRLELGPLVKFPFQVDTGDILLKQIRDPSVSPDGKSLTFSALDRIYVLQLPRGTPRRLTSDTVHEQEPSWSPDGRTIAYITWSNAGGYIQAVAADGRGKPARLTPTPAFYMYPAWCPDGQRIVALRGPREARVTEGFGPGYELVWLPAKGGAPQRVAPVNPTGRPHFSRDPNRIYLYEASDGLVSMRFDGTDRRAHIKVTGFTVNAPSAEPNPADEILISPDSTRVLALVNNYLYLINLPMTGQQPIAINIADPAAAVFPAKRLTKIGGDFIAWAADARSVTWSLGRSFFQYQMASADSLAKLKTAADSARADSVKAQG
;
A
#
# COMPACT_ATOMS: atom_id res chain seq x y z
N ILE A 1 -11.82 -1.29 5.60
CA ILE A 1 -12.92 -2.27 5.85
C ILE A 1 -13.41 -2.05 7.27
N THR A 2 -14.74 -2.03 7.44
CA THR A 2 -15.36 -1.88 8.75
C THR A 2 -15.03 -3.10 9.62
N GLN A 3 -14.42 -2.87 10.77
CA GLN A 3 -14.20 -3.93 11.76
C GLN A 3 -15.51 -4.21 12.51
N TRP A 4 -15.90 -5.46 12.57
CA TRP A 4 -17.05 -5.88 13.34
C TRP A 4 -16.64 -6.09 14.79
N GLN A 5 -17.46 -5.58 15.71
CA GLN A 5 -17.22 -5.74 17.14
C GLN A 5 -18.47 -6.25 17.81
N LEU A 6 -18.31 -7.00 18.90
CA LEU A 6 -19.42 -7.42 19.71
C LEU A 6 -19.92 -6.28 20.60
N ALA A 7 -21.19 -6.19 20.77
CA ALA A 7 -21.82 -5.25 21.67
C ALA A 7 -23.03 -5.87 22.37
N ILE A 8 -23.32 -5.40 23.58
CA ILE A 8 -24.56 -5.70 24.29
C ILE A 8 -25.54 -4.57 23.99
N PHE A 9 -26.73 -4.93 23.55
CA PHE A 9 -27.86 -4.01 23.41
C PHE A 9 -28.81 -4.17 24.59
N ASP A 10 -28.90 -3.12 25.41
CA ASP A 10 -29.87 -3.08 26.53
C ASP A 10 -31.25 -2.73 25.99
N ARG A 11 -32.14 -3.67 26.05
CA ARG A 11 -33.53 -3.52 25.57
C ARG A 11 -34.38 -2.60 26.43
N GLN A 12 -33.99 -2.32 27.66
CA GLN A 12 -34.77 -1.47 28.57
C GLN A 12 -34.52 0.02 28.29
N ASN A 13 -33.29 0.39 28.04
CA ASN A 13 -32.90 1.79 27.85
C ASN A 13 -32.40 2.13 26.44
N GLY A 14 -32.30 1.14 25.53
CA GLY A 14 -31.88 1.30 24.14
C GLY A 14 -30.40 1.57 23.98
N LYS A 15 -29.56 1.42 25.01
CA LYS A 15 -28.13 1.69 24.95
C LYS A 15 -27.35 0.50 24.40
N ILE A 16 -26.27 0.81 23.69
CA ILE A 16 -25.32 -0.16 23.14
C ILE A 16 -24.00 -0.04 23.90
N PHE A 17 -23.51 -1.17 24.41
CA PHE A 17 -22.24 -1.26 25.15
C PHE A 17 -21.25 -2.12 24.38
N PRO A 18 -20.22 -1.53 23.72
CA PRO A 18 -19.17 -2.30 23.05
C PRO A 18 -18.49 -3.29 24.03
N GLN A 19 -18.26 -4.50 23.55
CA GLN A 19 -17.66 -5.58 24.34
C GLN A 19 -16.27 -5.97 23.86
N THR A 20 -15.95 -5.66 22.60
CA THR A 20 -14.66 -5.98 21.98
C THR A 20 -14.16 -4.78 21.18
N ASP A 21 -12.86 -4.68 21.07
CA ASP A 21 -12.13 -3.75 20.20
C ASP A 21 -10.99 -4.46 19.45
N VAL A 22 -11.13 -5.79 19.29
CA VAL A 22 -10.10 -6.64 18.71
C VAL A 22 -9.83 -6.32 17.26
N TYR A 23 -8.57 -6.30 16.92
CA TYR A 23 -8.11 -6.24 15.56
C TYR A 23 -8.44 -7.56 14.83
N GLY A 24 -9.04 -7.48 13.65
CA GLY A 24 -9.46 -8.66 12.89
C GLY A 24 -10.96 -9.00 13.01
N SER A 25 -11.75 -8.14 13.61
CA SER A 25 -13.19 -8.31 13.85
C SER A 25 -13.52 -9.38 14.91
N ALA A 26 -14.64 -9.20 15.56
CA ALA A 26 -15.27 -10.20 16.41
C ALA A 26 -16.67 -10.52 15.86
N MET A 27 -16.97 -11.82 15.66
CA MET A 27 -18.18 -12.24 14.95
C MET A 27 -18.78 -13.53 15.53
N ARG A 28 -20.05 -13.78 15.26
CA ARG A 28 -20.76 -14.99 15.68
C ARG A 28 -20.66 -15.29 17.18
N PRO A 29 -21.06 -14.35 18.07
CA PRO A 29 -21.05 -14.62 19.51
C PRO A 29 -22.06 -15.72 19.86
N VAL A 30 -21.65 -16.63 20.73
CA VAL A 30 -22.50 -17.67 21.31
C VAL A 30 -22.29 -17.69 22.81
N LEU A 31 -23.37 -17.55 23.58
CA LEU A 31 -23.36 -17.64 25.03
C LEU A 31 -23.62 -19.07 25.49
N SER A 32 -22.91 -19.50 26.53
CA SER A 32 -23.18 -20.77 27.18
C SER A 32 -24.55 -20.75 27.89
N PRO A 33 -25.24 -21.90 28.02
CA PRO A 33 -26.52 -22.00 28.71
C PRO A 33 -26.50 -21.48 30.15
N ASP A 34 -25.39 -21.62 30.86
CA ASP A 34 -25.20 -21.12 32.23
C ASP A 34 -24.87 -19.63 32.29
N GLY A 35 -24.67 -18.96 31.12
CA GLY A 35 -24.33 -17.54 31.03
C GLY A 35 -22.91 -17.20 31.45
N HIS A 36 -22.03 -18.19 31.66
CA HIS A 36 -20.66 -17.99 32.16
C HIS A 36 -19.65 -17.74 31.04
N TRP A 37 -19.87 -18.36 29.88
CA TRP A 37 -18.91 -18.33 28.77
C TRP A 37 -19.48 -17.66 27.52
N LEU A 38 -18.61 -16.91 26.84
CA LEU A 38 -18.85 -16.36 25.52
C LEU A 38 -17.80 -16.90 24.56
N VAL A 39 -18.26 -17.53 23.47
CA VAL A 39 -17.39 -17.90 22.34
C VAL A 39 -17.70 -17.01 21.14
N TYR A 40 -16.67 -16.58 20.43
CA TYR A 40 -16.79 -15.81 19.20
C TYR A 40 -15.62 -16.02 18.26
N GLY A 41 -15.85 -15.77 16.98
CA GLY A 41 -14.82 -15.90 15.95
C GLY A 41 -14.00 -14.61 15.80
N VAL A 42 -12.71 -14.76 15.53
CA VAL A 42 -11.78 -13.66 15.27
C VAL A 42 -10.86 -14.02 14.11
N ARG A 43 -10.56 -13.05 13.25
CA ARG A 43 -9.48 -13.14 12.26
C ARG A 43 -8.15 -12.83 12.92
N HIS A 44 -7.15 -13.62 12.58
CA HIS A 44 -5.79 -13.42 13.05
C HIS A 44 -4.80 -14.04 12.06
N ASP A 45 -3.79 -13.27 11.62
CA ASP A 45 -2.71 -13.72 10.73
C ASP A 45 -3.18 -14.47 9.46
N GLY A 46 -4.25 -14.01 8.82
CA GLY A 46 -4.79 -14.63 7.60
C GLY A 46 -5.59 -15.91 7.84
N GLU A 47 -5.82 -16.27 9.08
CA GLU A 47 -6.61 -17.39 9.54
C GLU A 47 -7.76 -16.93 10.43
N THR A 48 -8.70 -17.81 10.70
CA THR A 48 -9.79 -17.56 11.65
C THR A 48 -9.64 -18.48 12.85
N GLY A 49 -10.01 -18.00 14.02
CA GLY A 49 -10.02 -18.79 15.23
C GLY A 49 -11.23 -18.49 16.12
N LEU A 50 -11.39 -19.31 17.16
CA LEU A 50 -12.42 -19.15 18.18
C LEU A 50 -11.79 -18.64 19.46
N ARG A 51 -12.29 -17.50 19.98
CA ARG A 51 -11.99 -16.98 21.32
C ARG A 51 -13.02 -17.48 22.31
N LEU A 52 -12.54 -17.80 23.50
CA LEU A 52 -13.37 -18.08 24.69
C LEU A 52 -13.12 -16.97 25.71
N ARG A 53 -14.19 -16.32 26.14
CA ARG A 53 -14.18 -15.32 27.22
C ARG A 53 -14.93 -15.84 28.42
N ASP A 54 -14.33 -15.72 29.58
CA ASP A 54 -14.97 -15.87 30.88
C ASP A 54 -15.69 -14.57 31.23
N LEU A 55 -17.01 -14.60 31.32
CA LEU A 55 -17.83 -13.42 31.59
C LEU A 55 -17.80 -12.96 33.06
N SER A 56 -17.26 -13.78 33.96
CA SER A 56 -17.12 -13.44 35.38
C SER A 56 -15.94 -12.48 35.67
N ASN A 57 -14.85 -12.63 34.91
CA ASN A 57 -13.63 -11.89 35.12
C ASN A 57 -13.10 -11.16 33.87
N GLY A 58 -13.63 -11.48 32.69
CA GLY A 58 -13.25 -10.91 31.41
C GLY A 58 -12.03 -11.57 30.75
N ASP A 59 -11.47 -12.63 31.35
CA ASP A 59 -10.31 -13.34 30.79
C ASP A 59 -10.64 -13.99 29.46
N GLU A 60 -9.70 -13.88 28.51
CA GLU A 60 -9.82 -14.43 27.17
C GLU A 60 -8.68 -15.33 26.77
N ARG A 61 -9.00 -16.40 26.06
CA ARG A 61 -8.01 -17.29 25.45
C ARG A 61 -8.50 -17.84 24.12
N TRP A 62 -7.58 -18.36 23.31
CA TRP A 62 -7.95 -19.17 22.17
C TRP A 62 -8.63 -20.47 22.65
N LEU A 63 -9.88 -20.69 22.24
CA LEU A 63 -10.49 -22.00 22.35
C LEU A 63 -9.95 -22.91 21.26
N ARG A 64 -9.80 -22.38 20.04
CA ARG A 64 -9.16 -23.08 18.92
C ARG A 64 -8.56 -22.08 17.93
N TYR A 65 -7.32 -22.31 17.53
CA TYR A 65 -6.64 -21.55 16.49
C TYR A 65 -5.54 -22.38 15.83
N PRO A 66 -5.38 -22.40 14.49
CA PRO A 66 -6.36 -21.91 13.53
C PRO A 66 -7.56 -22.83 13.43
N VAL A 67 -8.69 -22.31 12.90
CA VAL A 67 -9.90 -23.07 12.57
C VAL A 67 -9.99 -23.27 11.07
N GLN A 68 -9.89 -22.18 10.31
CA GLN A 68 -9.87 -22.21 8.86
C GLN A 68 -9.17 -20.97 8.30
N ARG A 69 -8.81 -21.03 7.01
CA ARG A 69 -8.26 -19.87 6.29
C ARG A 69 -9.25 -18.70 6.34
N ASP A 70 -8.73 -17.50 6.49
CA ASP A 70 -9.52 -16.29 6.37
C ASP A 70 -9.85 -15.98 4.90
N ASP A 71 -11.13 -15.92 4.56
CA ASP A 71 -11.65 -15.56 3.23
C ASP A 71 -12.32 -14.18 3.30
N GLN A 72 -11.52 -13.14 3.52
CA GLN A 72 -11.99 -11.76 3.72
C GLN A 72 -12.75 -11.18 2.53
N GLU A 73 -12.58 -11.70 1.34
CA GLU A 73 -13.17 -11.16 0.13
C GLU A 73 -14.61 -11.64 -0.12
N SER A 74 -15.11 -12.52 0.70
CA SER A 74 -16.51 -12.93 0.63
C SER A 74 -17.43 -11.75 0.95
N ARG A 75 -17.94 -11.10 -0.09
CA ARG A 75 -18.84 -9.94 0.03
C ARG A 75 -20.18 -10.26 0.68
N PHE A 76 -20.63 -11.50 0.59
CA PHE A 76 -21.97 -11.91 1.02
C PHE A 76 -22.03 -12.28 2.49
N THR A 77 -20.97 -12.84 3.01
CA THR A 77 -20.89 -13.17 4.43
C THR A 77 -19.52 -12.70 4.91
N ARG A 78 -19.42 -11.51 5.42
CA ARG A 78 -18.22 -11.07 6.14
C ARG A 78 -17.98 -11.89 7.40
N ASP A 79 -18.79 -12.88 7.61
CA ASP A 79 -18.83 -13.85 8.64
C ASP A 79 -18.40 -15.20 8.10
N LEU A 80 -17.18 -15.55 8.36
CA LEU A 80 -16.50 -16.71 7.79
C LEU A 80 -16.70 -18.00 8.58
N LEU A 81 -17.30 -17.91 9.74
CA LEU A 81 -17.52 -19.05 10.61
C LEU A 81 -18.98 -19.48 10.58
N PRO A 82 -19.25 -20.78 10.45
CA PRO A 82 -20.60 -21.30 10.66
C PRO A 82 -21.06 -21.10 12.10
N GLY A 83 -22.35 -21.25 12.34
CA GLY A 83 -22.92 -21.19 13.68
C GLY A 83 -22.34 -22.26 14.59
N SER A 84 -22.23 -21.94 15.88
CA SER A 84 -21.81 -22.86 16.94
C SER A 84 -22.89 -22.96 18.01
N SER A 85 -22.87 -24.02 18.79
CA SER A 85 -23.80 -24.24 19.92
C SER A 85 -23.06 -24.87 21.08
N PHE A 86 -23.30 -24.39 22.29
CA PHE A 86 -22.83 -25.08 23.48
C PHE A 86 -23.62 -26.37 23.74
N THR A 87 -22.99 -27.32 24.39
CA THR A 87 -23.69 -28.44 25.02
C THR A 87 -24.53 -27.94 26.18
N PRO A 88 -25.66 -28.62 26.52
CA PRO A 88 -26.55 -28.17 27.59
C PRO A 88 -25.89 -28.02 28.96
N ASP A 89 -24.80 -28.76 29.20
CA ASP A 89 -24.00 -28.68 30.41
C ASP A 89 -22.93 -27.57 30.40
N SER A 90 -22.87 -26.76 29.35
CA SER A 90 -21.91 -25.68 29.16
C SER A 90 -20.44 -26.10 29.16
N ARG A 91 -20.12 -27.38 28.97
CA ARG A 91 -18.74 -27.90 29.04
C ARG A 91 -18.04 -27.98 27.71
N ALA A 92 -18.77 -28.04 26.61
CA ALA A 92 -18.21 -28.13 25.28
C ALA A 92 -18.97 -27.26 24.26
N LEU A 93 -18.27 -26.92 23.20
CA LEU A 93 -18.81 -26.24 22.02
C LEU A 93 -18.93 -27.26 20.88
N ILE A 94 -20.10 -27.28 20.22
CA ILE A 94 -20.28 -27.98 18.95
C ILE A 94 -20.16 -26.95 17.84
N THR A 95 -19.26 -27.19 16.91
CA THR A 95 -18.98 -26.25 15.81
C THR A 95 -18.52 -27.02 14.57
N THR A 96 -18.30 -26.32 13.45
CA THR A 96 -17.89 -26.95 12.19
C THR A 96 -16.71 -26.22 11.58
N TRP A 97 -15.74 -26.97 11.03
CA TRP A 97 -14.68 -26.48 10.15
C TRP A 97 -14.14 -27.62 9.30
N GLY A 98 -13.54 -27.30 8.17
CA GLY A 98 -12.96 -28.30 7.26
C GLY A 98 -13.97 -29.34 6.76
N GLY A 99 -15.26 -28.96 6.65
CA GLY A 99 -16.34 -29.87 6.23
C GLY A 99 -16.75 -30.93 7.28
N LYS A 100 -16.34 -30.78 8.54
CA LYS A 100 -16.57 -31.71 9.63
C LYS A 100 -17.26 -31.03 10.81
N ILE A 101 -17.95 -31.84 11.65
CA ILE A 101 -18.52 -31.41 12.91
C ILE A 101 -17.57 -31.75 14.04
N TRP A 102 -17.36 -30.81 14.94
CA TRP A 102 -16.43 -30.95 16.04
C TRP A 102 -17.09 -30.66 17.39
N ARG A 103 -16.75 -31.45 18.39
CA ARG A 103 -16.97 -31.18 19.80
C ARG A 103 -15.64 -30.67 20.39
N VAL A 104 -15.65 -29.44 20.92
CA VAL A 104 -14.48 -28.81 21.53
C VAL A 104 -14.74 -28.63 23.02
N GLU A 105 -13.93 -29.29 23.84
CA GLU A 105 -14.02 -29.19 25.30
C GLU A 105 -13.48 -27.82 25.76
N LEU A 106 -14.23 -27.15 26.66
CA LEU A 106 -13.82 -25.84 27.16
C LEU A 106 -12.62 -25.92 28.08
N ALA A 107 -12.49 -26.96 28.86
CA ALA A 107 -11.46 -27.06 29.89
C ALA A 107 -10.02 -27.13 29.30
N ASP A 108 -9.82 -27.92 28.25
CA ASP A 108 -8.49 -28.21 27.68
C ASP A 108 -8.38 -27.96 26.19
N SER A 109 -9.46 -27.40 25.58
CA SER A 109 -9.53 -27.08 24.15
C SER A 109 -9.35 -28.28 23.21
N LYS A 110 -9.47 -29.52 23.73
CA LYS A 110 -9.45 -30.69 22.87
C LYS A 110 -10.64 -30.77 21.96
N ALA A 111 -10.37 -31.01 20.69
CA ALA A 111 -11.40 -31.17 19.67
C ALA A 111 -11.51 -32.65 19.27
N ALA A 112 -12.72 -33.17 19.32
CA ALA A 112 -13.07 -34.51 18.85
C ALA A 112 -14.04 -34.37 17.65
N GLU A 113 -13.78 -35.11 16.57
CA GLU A 113 -14.67 -35.16 15.43
C GLU A 113 -15.95 -35.92 15.79
N ILE A 114 -17.11 -35.35 15.43
CA ILE A 114 -18.39 -36.06 15.46
C ILE A 114 -18.62 -36.60 14.06
N PRO A 115 -18.43 -37.90 13.82
CA PRO A 115 -18.57 -38.45 12.49
C PRO A 115 -20.03 -38.44 12.05
N PHE A 116 -20.28 -38.13 10.79
CA PHE A 116 -21.59 -38.27 10.18
C PHE A 116 -21.46 -38.77 8.74
N SER A 117 -22.51 -39.39 8.24
CA SER A 117 -22.65 -39.74 6.84
C SER A 117 -24.00 -39.26 6.32
N ALA A 118 -24.00 -38.77 5.10
CA ALA A 118 -25.22 -38.33 4.42
C ALA A 118 -25.28 -38.95 3.03
N ASN A 119 -26.45 -39.56 2.71
CA ASN A 119 -26.71 -40.01 1.35
C ASN A 119 -27.21 -38.80 0.52
N VAL A 120 -26.40 -38.36 -0.41
CA VAL A 120 -26.75 -37.23 -1.29
C VAL A 120 -27.03 -37.76 -2.68
N ARG A 121 -28.23 -37.48 -3.21
CA ARG A 121 -28.60 -37.75 -4.60
C ARG A 121 -28.83 -36.42 -5.31
N LEU A 122 -27.97 -36.07 -6.21
CA LEU A 122 -28.05 -34.85 -7.01
C LEU A 122 -28.21 -35.21 -8.48
N GLU A 123 -29.20 -34.64 -9.14
CA GLU A 123 -29.28 -34.65 -10.58
C GLU A 123 -28.37 -33.55 -11.11
N LEU A 124 -27.29 -33.96 -11.77
CA LEU A 124 -26.37 -33.01 -12.39
C LEU A 124 -26.80 -32.80 -13.83
N GLY A 125 -27.04 -31.56 -14.21
CA GLY A 125 -27.20 -31.16 -15.60
C GLY A 125 -25.91 -31.35 -16.42
N PRO A 126 -25.97 -31.14 -17.74
CA PRO A 126 -24.77 -31.19 -18.58
C PRO A 126 -23.67 -30.28 -18.03
N LEU A 127 -22.45 -30.74 -17.99
CA LEU A 127 -21.29 -29.94 -17.64
C LEU A 127 -21.15 -28.77 -18.64
N VAL A 128 -21.57 -27.57 -18.22
CA VAL A 128 -21.32 -26.32 -18.96
C VAL A 128 -19.89 -25.87 -18.64
N LYS A 129 -18.92 -26.67 -19.07
CA LYS A 129 -17.50 -26.40 -18.84
C LYS A 129 -16.81 -26.25 -20.19
N PHE A 130 -16.32 -25.06 -20.45
CA PHE A 130 -15.44 -24.84 -21.57
C PHE A 130 -14.03 -25.29 -21.17
N PRO A 131 -13.42 -26.26 -21.86
CA PRO A 131 -12.01 -26.55 -21.62
C PRO A 131 -11.21 -25.33 -22.08
N PHE A 132 -10.60 -24.62 -21.16
CA PHE A 132 -9.61 -23.63 -21.53
C PHE A 132 -8.33 -23.89 -20.75
N GLN A 133 -7.22 -23.67 -21.42
CA GLN A 133 -5.92 -23.86 -20.83
C GLN A 133 -5.60 -22.69 -19.92
N VAL A 134 -5.46 -22.94 -18.61
CA VAL A 134 -5.10 -21.92 -17.61
C VAL A 134 -3.61 -21.60 -17.68
N ASP A 135 -2.79 -22.63 -17.85
CA ASP A 135 -1.35 -22.48 -18.06
C ASP A 135 -1.06 -22.46 -19.56
N THR A 136 -0.69 -21.31 -20.08
CA THR A 136 -0.34 -21.09 -21.48
C THR A 136 1.17 -20.95 -21.70
N GLY A 137 1.99 -21.32 -20.70
CA GLY A 137 3.44 -21.14 -20.71
C GLY A 137 3.87 -19.77 -20.19
N ASP A 138 4.57 -18.98 -20.99
CA ASP A 138 5.09 -17.68 -20.58
C ASP A 138 3.99 -16.68 -20.19
N ILE A 139 4.15 -16.05 -19.05
CA ILE A 139 3.22 -15.01 -18.57
C ILE A 139 3.58 -13.68 -19.21
N LEU A 140 2.67 -13.14 -20.03
CA LEU A 140 2.83 -11.80 -20.55
C LEU A 140 2.59 -10.76 -19.44
N LEU A 141 3.64 -10.07 -19.04
CA LEU A 141 3.55 -9.00 -18.07
C LEU A 141 2.67 -7.85 -18.59
N LYS A 142 1.65 -7.46 -17.84
CA LYS A 142 0.75 -6.36 -18.19
C LYS A 142 1.09 -5.06 -17.43
N GLN A 143 1.77 -5.15 -16.30
CA GLN A 143 2.13 -3.99 -15.46
C GLN A 143 3.51 -4.17 -14.85
N ILE A 144 4.31 -3.10 -14.82
CA ILE A 144 5.48 -2.93 -13.97
C ILE A 144 5.14 -1.98 -12.83
N ARG A 145 5.70 -2.20 -11.66
CA ARG A 145 5.46 -1.38 -10.47
C ARG A 145 6.76 -0.78 -9.96
N ASP A 146 6.65 0.38 -9.34
CA ASP A 146 7.74 1.08 -8.66
C ASP A 146 9.01 1.20 -9.50
N PRO A 147 8.92 1.65 -10.78
CA PRO A 147 10.11 1.81 -11.61
C PRO A 147 11.01 2.90 -11.02
N SER A 148 12.29 2.58 -10.85
CA SER A 148 13.30 3.49 -10.29
C SER A 148 14.53 3.51 -11.18
N VAL A 149 14.91 4.68 -11.65
CA VAL A 149 16.09 4.89 -12.52
C VAL A 149 17.33 5.01 -11.65
N SER A 150 18.43 4.38 -12.08
CA SER A 150 19.72 4.53 -11.42
C SER A 150 20.21 5.98 -11.43
N PRO A 151 21.03 6.41 -10.46
CA PRO A 151 21.53 7.79 -10.40
C PRO A 151 22.27 8.26 -11.66
N ASP A 152 22.91 7.35 -12.38
CA ASP A 152 23.59 7.64 -13.66
C ASP A 152 22.67 7.63 -14.89
N GLY A 153 21.38 7.32 -14.70
CA GLY A 153 20.36 7.29 -15.74
C GLY A 153 20.42 6.09 -16.70
N LYS A 154 21.31 5.10 -16.46
CA LYS A 154 21.57 4.02 -17.41
C LYS A 154 20.83 2.73 -17.12
N SER A 155 20.30 2.57 -15.94
CA SER A 155 19.58 1.36 -15.52
C SER A 155 18.23 1.70 -14.94
N LEU A 156 17.29 0.78 -15.09
CA LEU A 156 15.95 0.81 -14.49
C LEU A 156 15.77 -0.41 -13.61
N THR A 157 15.35 -0.23 -12.38
CA THR A 157 14.77 -1.32 -11.55
C THR A 157 13.27 -1.17 -11.48
N PHE A 158 12.58 -2.27 -11.34
CA PHE A 158 11.13 -2.31 -11.12
C PHE A 158 10.73 -3.62 -10.47
N SER A 159 9.54 -3.66 -9.88
CA SER A 159 8.92 -4.90 -9.43
C SER A 159 7.89 -5.39 -10.44
N ALA A 160 7.85 -6.69 -10.62
CA ALA A 160 6.88 -7.38 -11.46
C ALA A 160 6.69 -8.81 -10.96
N LEU A 161 5.42 -9.26 -10.85
CA LEU A 161 5.08 -10.58 -10.31
C LEU A 161 5.80 -10.88 -9.00
N ASP A 162 5.81 -9.89 -8.10
CA ASP A 162 6.46 -9.96 -6.78
C ASP A 162 7.97 -10.28 -6.82
N ARG A 163 8.65 -9.82 -7.87
CA ARG A 163 10.12 -9.97 -8.04
C ARG A 163 10.74 -8.67 -8.49
N ILE A 164 11.99 -8.45 -8.09
CA ILE A 164 12.77 -7.29 -8.51
C ILE A 164 13.55 -7.61 -9.78
N TYR A 165 13.43 -6.74 -10.75
CA TYR A 165 14.14 -6.80 -12.01
C TYR A 165 15.02 -5.57 -12.21
N VAL A 166 16.10 -5.74 -12.96
CA VAL A 166 16.95 -4.67 -13.47
C VAL A 166 17.09 -4.79 -14.98
N LEU A 167 17.09 -3.64 -15.64
CA LEU A 167 17.16 -3.52 -17.10
C LEU A 167 18.07 -2.37 -17.47
N GLN A 168 18.94 -2.54 -18.47
CA GLN A 168 19.75 -1.47 -19.04
C GLN A 168 18.91 -0.61 -19.98
N LEU A 169 18.90 0.70 -19.77
CA LEU A 169 18.22 1.65 -20.64
C LEU A 169 19.08 1.96 -21.88
N PRO A 170 18.49 2.26 -23.04
CA PRO A 170 17.03 2.29 -23.32
C PRO A 170 16.45 0.96 -23.81
N ARG A 171 17.22 -0.09 -24.07
CA ARG A 171 16.77 -1.30 -24.80
C ARG A 171 17.31 -2.61 -24.23
N GLY A 172 17.63 -2.67 -22.95
CA GLY A 172 18.11 -3.90 -22.32
C GLY A 172 16.99 -4.96 -22.16
N THR A 173 17.41 -6.19 -21.86
CA THR A 173 16.51 -7.27 -21.45
C THR A 173 16.38 -7.26 -19.92
N PRO A 174 15.17 -7.30 -19.37
CA PRO A 174 14.99 -7.39 -17.92
C PRO A 174 15.65 -8.66 -17.35
N ARG A 175 16.42 -8.49 -16.31
CA ARG A 175 17.06 -9.58 -15.57
C ARG A 175 16.55 -9.53 -14.12
N ARG A 176 16.10 -10.67 -13.61
CA ARG A 176 15.76 -10.80 -12.18
C ARG A 176 16.99 -10.53 -11.33
N LEU A 177 16.85 -9.67 -10.31
CA LEU A 177 17.97 -9.22 -9.50
C LEU A 177 18.26 -10.18 -8.33
N THR A 178 17.22 -10.78 -7.77
CA THR A 178 17.27 -11.64 -6.59
C THR A 178 16.85 -13.06 -6.94
N SER A 179 17.14 -14.03 -6.08
CA SER A 179 16.71 -15.44 -6.22
C SER A 179 15.73 -15.88 -5.13
N ASP A 180 15.31 -14.97 -4.26
CA ASP A 180 14.43 -15.28 -3.13
C ASP A 180 13.03 -15.73 -3.59
N THR A 181 12.32 -16.47 -2.74
CA THR A 181 10.96 -16.96 -3.01
C THR A 181 9.88 -16.12 -2.36
N VAL A 182 10.25 -15.21 -1.44
CA VAL A 182 9.32 -14.27 -0.81
C VAL A 182 8.87 -13.18 -1.78
N HIS A 183 7.77 -12.49 -1.49
CA HIS A 183 7.35 -11.32 -2.25
C HIS A 183 8.37 -10.20 -2.12
N GLU A 184 8.74 -9.59 -3.24
CA GLU A 184 9.73 -8.50 -3.34
C GLU A 184 9.12 -7.32 -4.08
N GLN A 185 9.26 -6.11 -3.55
CA GLN A 185 8.66 -4.90 -4.12
C GLN A 185 9.42 -3.63 -3.74
N GLU A 186 9.06 -2.51 -4.39
CA GLU A 186 9.51 -1.14 -4.08
C GLU A 186 11.05 -0.99 -4.10
N PRO A 187 11.72 -1.28 -5.22
CA PRO A 187 13.16 -1.11 -5.31
C PRO A 187 13.56 0.36 -5.31
N SER A 188 14.64 0.69 -4.59
CA SER A 188 15.19 2.03 -4.46
C SER A 188 16.73 2.01 -4.57
N TRP A 189 17.30 2.83 -5.45
CA TRP A 189 18.72 2.93 -5.66
C TRP A 189 19.42 3.74 -4.58
N SER A 190 20.59 3.26 -4.13
CA SER A 190 21.52 4.09 -3.35
C SER A 190 22.05 5.25 -4.21
N PRO A 191 22.41 6.40 -3.61
CA PRO A 191 22.91 7.56 -4.37
C PRO A 191 24.17 7.29 -5.18
N ASP A 192 24.98 6.31 -4.77
CA ASP A 192 26.20 5.89 -5.51
C ASP A 192 25.91 4.86 -6.63
N GLY A 193 24.64 4.43 -6.78
CA GLY A 193 24.22 3.47 -7.80
C GLY A 193 24.70 2.03 -7.59
N ARG A 194 25.29 1.69 -6.45
CA ARG A 194 25.89 0.37 -6.21
C ARG A 194 24.97 -0.60 -5.51
N THR A 195 23.96 -0.11 -4.80
CA THR A 195 23.08 -0.91 -3.96
C THR A 195 21.62 -0.59 -4.26
N ILE A 196 20.76 -1.60 -4.20
CA ILE A 196 19.31 -1.46 -4.32
C ILE A 196 18.70 -1.95 -3.01
N ALA A 197 18.00 -1.05 -2.31
CA ALA A 197 17.14 -1.42 -1.20
C ALA A 197 15.76 -1.80 -1.74
N TYR A 198 15.09 -2.74 -1.09
CA TYR A 198 13.76 -3.19 -1.47
C TYR A 198 13.04 -3.81 -0.27
N ILE A 199 11.75 -4.01 -0.40
CA ILE A 199 10.91 -4.62 0.64
C ILE A 199 10.67 -6.08 0.31
N THR A 200 10.69 -6.92 1.35
CA THR A 200 10.18 -8.29 1.27
C THR A 200 8.92 -8.43 2.10
N TRP A 201 8.09 -9.40 1.75
CA TRP A 201 6.89 -9.73 2.51
C TRP A 201 6.64 -11.23 2.55
N SER A 202 6.20 -11.70 3.70
CA SER A 202 5.67 -13.04 3.94
C SER A 202 4.64 -12.99 5.08
N ASN A 203 3.95 -14.07 5.36
CA ASN A 203 3.02 -14.15 6.51
C ASN A 203 3.71 -13.91 7.87
N ALA A 204 5.02 -14.14 7.94
CA ALA A 204 5.82 -13.82 9.13
C ALA A 204 6.19 -12.34 9.25
N GLY A 205 5.73 -11.49 8.31
CA GLY A 205 6.05 -10.09 8.20
C GLY A 205 7.09 -9.80 7.11
N GLY A 206 7.38 -8.53 6.92
CA GLY A 206 8.30 -8.01 5.92
C GLY A 206 9.57 -7.42 6.52
N TYR A 207 10.55 -7.19 5.65
CA TYR A 207 11.84 -6.60 6.00
C TYR A 207 12.28 -5.64 4.90
N ILE A 208 13.10 -4.65 5.27
CA ILE A 208 13.92 -3.92 4.30
C ILE A 208 15.18 -4.73 4.07
N GLN A 209 15.46 -5.01 2.80
CA GLN A 209 16.67 -5.71 2.36
C GLN A 209 17.45 -4.85 1.38
N ALA A 210 18.72 -5.19 1.18
CA ALA A 210 19.57 -4.57 0.19
C ALA A 210 20.36 -5.62 -0.58
N VAL A 211 20.59 -5.36 -1.87
CA VAL A 211 21.36 -6.21 -2.77
C VAL A 211 22.27 -5.35 -3.64
N ALA A 212 23.41 -5.89 -4.04
CA ALA A 212 24.28 -5.22 -5.01
C ALA A 212 23.55 -5.03 -6.35
N ALA A 213 23.68 -3.87 -6.97
CA ALA A 213 22.97 -3.52 -8.20
C ALA A 213 23.33 -4.43 -9.40
N ASP A 214 24.53 -5.03 -9.38
CA ASP A 214 24.94 -6.02 -10.37
C ASP A 214 24.34 -7.42 -10.11
N GLY A 215 23.61 -7.59 -9.00
CA GLY A 215 23.01 -8.86 -8.58
C GLY A 215 23.99 -9.87 -8.01
N ARG A 216 25.23 -9.48 -7.73
CA ARG A 216 26.22 -10.36 -7.13
C ARG A 216 26.05 -10.41 -5.61
N GLY A 217 26.34 -11.57 -5.06
CA GLY A 217 26.21 -11.79 -3.61
C GLY A 217 24.78 -12.10 -3.16
N LYS A 218 24.64 -12.28 -1.86
CA LYS A 218 23.34 -12.53 -1.22
C LYS A 218 22.73 -11.21 -0.74
N PRO A 219 21.40 -11.05 -0.80
CA PRO A 219 20.74 -9.92 -0.17
C PRO A 219 21.06 -9.84 1.33
N ALA A 220 21.27 -8.63 1.82
CA ALA A 220 21.47 -8.35 3.23
C ALA A 220 20.17 -7.82 3.84
N ARG A 221 19.74 -8.40 4.95
CA ARG A 221 18.61 -7.88 5.73
C ARG A 221 19.05 -6.66 6.50
N LEU A 222 18.37 -5.52 6.29
CA LEU A 222 18.70 -4.25 6.94
C LEU A 222 17.92 -4.04 8.25
N THR A 223 16.71 -4.58 8.37
CA THR A 223 15.87 -4.46 9.58
C THR A 223 15.89 -5.75 10.39
N PRO A 224 16.09 -5.71 11.72
CA PRO A 224 16.17 -6.92 12.56
C PRO A 224 14.80 -7.54 12.84
N THR A 225 13.74 -6.74 12.89
CA THR A 225 12.39 -7.16 13.26
C THR A 225 11.44 -7.11 12.08
N PRO A 226 10.54 -8.09 11.92
CA PRO A 226 9.52 -8.06 10.89
C PRO A 226 8.45 -7.01 11.22
N ALA A 227 8.00 -6.31 10.18
CA ALA A 227 6.89 -5.36 10.24
C ALA A 227 6.30 -5.20 8.83
N PHE A 228 5.27 -4.37 8.68
CA PHE A 228 4.83 -3.93 7.37
C PHE A 228 5.63 -2.68 6.97
N TYR A 229 6.75 -2.87 6.28
CA TYR A 229 7.54 -1.78 5.72
C TYR A 229 7.05 -1.40 4.33
N MET A 230 7.17 -0.09 3.98
CA MET A 230 6.80 0.46 2.68
C MET A 230 7.75 1.60 2.29
N TYR A 231 7.97 1.77 0.99
CA TYR A 231 8.63 2.90 0.35
C TYR A 231 10.02 3.22 0.91
N PRO A 232 10.98 2.29 0.85
CA PRO A 232 12.33 2.58 1.29
C PRO A 232 12.96 3.63 0.38
N ALA A 233 13.44 4.73 0.95
CA ALA A 233 14.09 5.81 0.23
C ALA A 233 15.46 6.14 0.83
N TRP A 234 16.48 6.14 0.00
CA TRP A 234 17.83 6.50 0.41
C TRP A 234 17.94 8.01 0.65
N CYS A 235 18.55 8.38 1.77
CA CYS A 235 18.99 9.74 2.00
C CYS A 235 20.07 10.12 0.96
N PRO A 236 20.09 11.37 0.44
CA PRO A 236 21.09 11.80 -0.53
C PRO A 236 22.55 11.65 -0.07
N ASP A 237 22.79 11.61 1.24
CA ASP A 237 24.12 11.36 1.83
C ASP A 237 24.56 9.88 1.76
N GLY A 238 23.66 8.97 1.38
CA GLY A 238 23.92 7.53 1.34
C GLY A 238 24.10 6.86 2.71
N GLN A 239 23.89 7.58 3.81
CA GLN A 239 24.16 7.07 5.16
C GLN A 239 22.91 6.49 5.83
N ARG A 240 21.72 6.88 5.36
CA ARG A 240 20.43 6.55 5.97
C ARG A 240 19.42 6.13 4.92
N ILE A 241 18.47 5.32 5.36
CA ILE A 241 17.27 4.96 4.59
C ILE A 241 16.07 5.36 5.44
N VAL A 242 15.09 6.00 4.84
CA VAL A 242 13.76 6.23 5.45
C VAL A 242 12.76 5.27 4.86
N ALA A 243 11.73 4.93 5.62
CA ALA A 243 10.61 4.10 5.16
C ALA A 243 9.37 4.38 6.00
N LEU A 244 8.22 3.96 5.51
CA LEU A 244 7.04 3.81 6.36
C LEU A 244 7.08 2.43 7.03
N ARG A 245 6.61 2.37 8.27
CA ARG A 245 6.44 1.15 9.04
C ARG A 245 5.04 1.11 9.61
N GLY A 246 4.31 0.05 9.34
CA GLY A 246 3.03 -0.26 9.97
C GLY A 246 3.09 -1.54 10.79
N PRO A 247 2.08 -1.82 11.61
CA PRO A 247 1.94 -3.10 12.25
C PRO A 247 1.81 -4.21 11.19
N ARG A 248 2.37 -5.38 11.47
CA ARG A 248 2.34 -6.53 10.55
C ARG A 248 0.92 -6.86 10.12
N GLU A 249 -0.01 -6.80 11.05
CA GLU A 249 -1.43 -7.09 10.88
C GLU A 249 -2.11 -6.14 9.89
N ALA A 250 -1.63 -4.92 9.74
CA ALA A 250 -2.20 -3.94 8.82
C ALA A 250 -2.22 -4.42 7.36
N ARG A 251 -1.22 -5.20 6.95
CA ARG A 251 -1.18 -5.80 5.60
C ARG A 251 -2.24 -6.88 5.40
N VAL A 252 -2.52 -7.64 6.45
CA VAL A 252 -3.42 -8.82 6.40
C VAL A 252 -4.89 -8.42 6.57
N THR A 253 -5.14 -7.34 7.32
CA THR A 253 -6.50 -6.94 7.69
C THR A 253 -7.05 -5.77 6.88
N GLU A 254 -6.37 -5.35 5.81
CA GLU A 254 -6.69 -4.17 4.99
C GLU A 254 -6.88 -2.88 5.82
N GLY A 255 -6.26 -2.81 6.98
CA GLY A 255 -6.43 -1.67 7.88
C GLY A 255 -5.49 -0.53 7.52
N PHE A 256 -5.97 0.49 6.82
CA PHE A 256 -5.42 1.83 6.91
C PHE A 256 -5.82 2.44 8.27
N GLY A 257 -5.47 1.74 9.34
CA GLY A 257 -5.75 2.17 10.70
C GLY A 257 -4.61 2.99 11.30
N PRO A 258 -4.74 3.44 12.55
CA PRO A 258 -3.67 4.07 13.28
C PRO A 258 -2.48 3.11 13.45
N GLY A 259 -1.28 3.66 13.64
CA GLY A 259 -0.07 2.88 13.95
C GLY A 259 0.96 2.85 12.85
N TYR A 260 0.79 3.64 11.77
CA TYR A 260 1.86 3.86 10.82
C TYR A 260 2.83 4.93 11.28
N GLU A 261 4.08 4.71 10.99
CA GLU A 261 5.19 5.59 11.41
C GLU A 261 6.15 5.83 10.25
N LEU A 262 6.63 7.04 10.14
CA LEU A 262 7.85 7.34 9.41
C LEU A 262 9.03 6.91 10.27
N VAL A 263 9.92 6.10 9.72
CA VAL A 263 11.12 5.60 10.39
C VAL A 263 12.35 5.83 9.53
N TRP A 264 13.52 5.86 10.18
CA TRP A 264 14.80 5.82 9.49
C TRP A 264 15.72 4.76 10.10
N LEU A 265 16.66 4.26 9.33
CA LEU A 265 17.70 3.32 9.78
C LEU A 265 19.03 3.64 9.08
N PRO A 266 20.18 3.26 9.69
CA PRO A 266 21.47 3.33 9.02
C PRO A 266 21.47 2.52 7.72
N ALA A 267 22.16 3.00 6.68
CA ALA A 267 22.29 2.32 5.40
C ALA A 267 22.88 0.90 5.51
N LYS A 268 23.69 0.66 6.53
CA LYS A 268 24.28 -0.66 6.86
C LYS A 268 23.34 -1.60 7.63
N GLY A 269 22.14 -1.13 7.92
CA GLY A 269 21.14 -1.86 8.71
C GLY A 269 21.19 -1.50 10.19
N GLY A 270 20.15 -1.88 10.90
CA GLY A 270 19.97 -1.63 12.35
C GLY A 270 18.50 -1.49 12.72
N ALA A 271 18.25 -1.25 14.01
CA ALA A 271 16.90 -1.02 14.51
C ALA A 271 16.35 0.30 13.94
N PRO A 272 15.18 0.29 13.29
CA PRO A 272 14.57 1.52 12.78
C PRO A 272 14.24 2.49 13.91
N GLN A 273 14.62 3.75 13.73
CA GLN A 273 14.33 4.86 14.64
C GLN A 273 13.06 5.56 14.17
N ARG A 274 12.13 5.81 15.10
CA ARG A 274 10.89 6.53 14.82
C ARG A 274 11.18 8.01 14.58
N VAL A 275 10.59 8.57 13.53
CA VAL A 275 10.58 10.01 13.23
C VAL A 275 9.26 10.62 13.70
N ALA A 276 8.14 10.14 13.17
CA ALA A 276 6.80 10.66 13.47
C ALA A 276 5.72 9.60 13.19
N PRO A 277 4.56 9.69 13.85
CA PRO A 277 3.36 9.00 13.37
C PRO A 277 2.90 9.65 12.07
N VAL A 278 2.42 8.87 11.12
CA VAL A 278 1.98 9.34 9.80
C VAL A 278 0.72 8.62 9.33
N ASN A 279 0.01 9.26 8.41
CA ASN A 279 -1.00 8.59 7.60
C ASN A 279 -0.33 8.09 6.30
N PRO A 280 -0.40 6.80 5.94
CA PRO A 280 0.39 6.21 4.85
C PRO A 280 -0.17 6.54 3.46
N THR A 281 -0.38 7.82 3.14
CA THR A 281 -0.92 8.26 1.86
C THR A 281 0.14 8.58 0.82
N GLY A 282 1.40 8.84 1.23
CA GLY A 282 2.48 9.17 0.32
C GLY A 282 3.80 8.50 0.67
N ARG A 283 4.75 8.51 -0.27
CA ARG A 283 6.11 7.97 -0.08
C ARG A 283 7.04 8.99 0.56
N PRO A 284 7.87 8.60 1.54
CA PRO A 284 8.96 9.45 1.99
C PRO A 284 9.99 9.62 0.87
N HIS A 285 10.48 10.86 0.71
CA HIS A 285 11.46 11.17 -0.32
C HIS A 285 12.31 12.38 0.09
N PHE A 286 13.29 12.72 -0.71
CA PHE A 286 14.24 13.79 -0.43
C PHE A 286 14.32 14.80 -1.56
N SER A 287 14.65 16.05 -1.22
CA SER A 287 15.36 16.97 -2.10
C SER A 287 16.87 16.72 -1.96
N ARG A 288 17.73 17.64 -2.43
CA ARG A 288 19.18 17.56 -2.19
C ARG A 288 19.58 17.80 -0.73
N ASP A 289 18.68 18.33 0.09
CA ASP A 289 18.93 18.49 1.53
C ASP A 289 18.85 17.13 2.23
N PRO A 290 19.96 16.59 2.74
CA PRO A 290 19.97 15.29 3.40
C PRO A 290 19.40 15.32 4.82
N ASN A 291 19.05 16.49 5.33
CA ASN A 291 18.56 16.66 6.71
C ASN A 291 17.04 16.78 6.80
N ARG A 292 16.34 16.77 5.66
CA ARG A 292 14.91 16.97 5.60
C ARG A 292 14.21 15.90 4.79
N ILE A 293 13.25 15.23 5.42
CA ILE A 293 12.40 14.21 4.81
C ILE A 293 11.12 14.87 4.33
N TYR A 294 10.73 14.60 3.10
CA TYR A 294 9.46 15.04 2.52
C TYR A 294 8.47 13.87 2.46
N LEU A 295 7.20 14.17 2.68
CA LEU A 295 6.09 13.22 2.65
C LEU A 295 4.83 13.91 2.16
N TYR A 296 4.01 13.24 1.39
CA TYR A 296 2.67 13.70 1.05
C TYR A 296 1.66 13.17 2.07
N GLU A 297 0.79 14.05 2.56
CA GLU A 297 -0.37 13.72 3.39
C GLU A 297 -1.62 14.37 2.81
N ALA A 298 -2.71 13.60 2.62
CA ALA A 298 -3.91 14.10 1.96
C ALA A 298 -4.53 15.32 2.66
N SER A 299 -4.42 15.39 4.00
CA SER A 299 -4.94 16.52 4.81
C SER A 299 -4.10 17.79 4.68
N ASP A 300 -2.76 17.64 4.63
CA ASP A 300 -1.81 18.75 4.76
C ASP A 300 -1.04 19.07 3.47
N GLY A 301 -1.16 18.18 2.46
CA GLY A 301 -0.42 18.29 1.21
C GLY A 301 1.01 17.77 1.35
N LEU A 302 1.95 18.38 0.62
CA LEU A 302 3.37 18.06 0.74
C LEU A 302 3.91 18.67 2.03
N VAL A 303 4.37 17.84 2.93
CA VAL A 303 5.00 18.23 4.19
C VAL A 303 6.47 17.82 4.22
N SER A 304 7.25 18.45 5.09
CA SER A 304 8.61 18.02 5.39
C SER A 304 8.93 18.17 6.87
N MET A 305 9.89 17.39 7.34
CA MET A 305 10.34 17.40 8.74
C MET A 305 11.79 16.97 8.87
N ARG A 306 12.41 17.19 10.01
CA ARG A 306 13.72 16.67 10.36
C ARG A 306 13.63 15.20 10.78
N PHE A 307 14.78 14.52 10.89
CA PHE A 307 14.86 13.11 11.31
C PHE A 307 14.42 12.84 12.75
N ASP A 308 14.37 13.87 13.58
CA ASP A 308 13.83 13.82 14.95
C ASP A 308 12.31 14.13 15.02
N GLY A 309 11.66 14.31 13.87
CA GLY A 309 10.25 14.66 13.77
C GLY A 309 9.94 16.14 14.01
N THR A 310 10.95 16.95 14.31
CA THR A 310 10.78 18.39 14.55
C THR A 310 10.76 19.20 13.26
N ASP A 311 10.44 20.50 13.37
CA ASP A 311 10.42 21.46 12.27
C ASP A 311 9.56 20.98 11.10
N ARG A 312 8.36 20.47 11.41
CA ARG A 312 7.39 20.06 10.38
C ARG A 312 6.86 21.30 9.67
N ARG A 313 6.93 21.29 8.34
CA ARG A 313 6.49 22.37 7.46
C ARG A 313 5.59 21.82 6.37
N ALA A 314 4.47 22.49 6.13
CA ALA A 314 3.63 22.24 4.97
C ALA A 314 4.06 23.19 3.82
N HIS A 315 4.15 22.66 2.60
CA HIS A 315 4.67 23.41 1.45
C HIS A 315 3.59 23.76 0.45
N ILE A 316 2.83 22.77 0.00
CA ILE A 316 1.83 22.95 -1.06
C ILE A 316 0.73 21.89 -0.93
N LYS A 317 -0.51 22.32 -1.16
CA LYS A 317 -1.67 21.43 -1.40
C LYS A 317 -2.04 21.53 -2.86
N VAL A 318 -2.30 20.40 -3.49
CA VAL A 318 -2.76 20.34 -4.89
C VAL A 318 -4.07 19.58 -4.92
N THR A 319 -5.06 20.16 -5.60
CA THR A 319 -6.38 19.55 -5.79
C THR A 319 -6.75 19.55 -7.26
N GLY A 320 -7.56 18.61 -7.68
CA GLY A 320 -8.10 18.51 -9.03
C GLY A 320 -9.58 18.83 -9.11
N PHE A 321 -10.26 18.25 -10.08
CA PHE A 321 -11.70 18.34 -10.20
C PHE A 321 -12.39 17.26 -9.34
N THR A 322 -13.64 17.54 -8.96
CA THR A 322 -14.46 16.59 -8.21
C THR A 322 -14.98 15.50 -9.15
N VAL A 323 -14.67 14.24 -8.86
CA VAL A 323 -15.12 13.09 -9.67
C VAL A 323 -16.52 12.65 -9.27
N ASN A 324 -16.86 12.74 -7.98
CA ASN A 324 -18.14 12.30 -7.44
C ASN A 324 -19.00 13.52 -7.07
N ALA A 325 -19.99 13.84 -7.90
CA ALA A 325 -21.04 14.78 -7.52
C ALA A 325 -21.97 14.12 -6.47
N PRO A 326 -22.46 14.83 -5.45
CA PRO A 326 -22.40 16.26 -5.20
C PRO A 326 -21.38 16.67 -4.10
N SER A 327 -20.23 16.04 -4.01
CA SER A 327 -19.17 16.50 -3.11
C SER A 327 -18.80 17.93 -3.47
N ALA A 328 -18.86 18.83 -2.53
CA ALA A 328 -18.55 20.24 -2.74
C ALA A 328 -17.02 20.49 -2.81
N GLU A 329 -16.19 19.50 -2.45
CA GLU A 329 -14.75 19.69 -2.35
C GLU A 329 -13.98 19.03 -3.51
N PRO A 330 -12.99 19.74 -4.09
CA PRO A 330 -12.09 19.17 -5.09
C PRO A 330 -11.28 18.00 -4.52
N ASN A 331 -11.08 16.95 -5.34
CA ASN A 331 -10.27 15.82 -4.93
C ASN A 331 -8.83 16.26 -4.63
N PRO A 332 -8.23 15.84 -3.51
CA PRO A 332 -6.82 16.06 -3.25
C PRO A 332 -5.96 15.28 -4.26
N ALA A 333 -4.68 15.62 -4.36
CA ALA A 333 -3.72 14.83 -5.10
C ALA A 333 -3.62 13.41 -4.53
N ASP A 334 -3.29 12.45 -5.40
CA ASP A 334 -2.97 11.08 -4.99
C ASP A 334 -1.54 11.00 -4.46
N GLU A 335 -0.62 11.81 -5.01
CA GLU A 335 0.77 11.92 -4.59
C GLU A 335 1.38 13.26 -4.98
N ILE A 336 2.30 13.79 -4.16
CA ILE A 336 3.10 14.99 -4.46
C ILE A 336 4.55 14.72 -4.09
N LEU A 337 5.48 14.94 -5.04
CA LEU A 337 6.92 14.75 -4.87
C LEU A 337 7.67 16.04 -5.12
N ILE A 338 8.55 16.45 -4.18
CA ILE A 338 9.46 17.58 -4.36
C ILE A 338 10.54 17.24 -5.40
N SER A 339 10.92 18.19 -6.25
CA SER A 339 12.09 18.03 -7.10
C SER A 339 13.41 18.03 -6.28
N PRO A 340 14.45 17.34 -6.74
CA PRO A 340 15.75 17.35 -6.04
C PRO A 340 16.31 18.75 -5.79
N ASP A 341 16.04 19.72 -6.66
CA ASP A 341 16.46 21.13 -6.53
C ASP A 341 15.48 22.00 -5.71
N SER A 342 14.41 21.41 -5.19
CA SER A 342 13.37 22.07 -4.37
C SER A 342 12.62 23.21 -5.07
N THR A 343 12.68 23.32 -6.40
CA THR A 343 12.06 24.41 -7.15
C THR A 343 10.68 24.05 -7.72
N ARG A 344 10.36 22.75 -7.81
CA ARG A 344 9.13 22.24 -8.43
C ARG A 344 8.60 21.05 -7.66
N VAL A 345 7.34 20.76 -7.90
CA VAL A 345 6.69 19.53 -7.47
C VAL A 345 6.12 18.77 -8.67
N LEU A 346 6.15 17.47 -8.59
CA LEU A 346 5.42 16.57 -9.45
C LEU A 346 4.22 16.06 -8.67
N ALA A 347 3.01 16.26 -9.21
CA ALA A 347 1.77 15.85 -8.58
C ALA A 347 1.01 14.85 -9.46
N LEU A 348 0.52 13.80 -8.86
CA LEU A 348 -0.46 12.88 -9.44
C LEU A 348 -1.84 13.29 -8.95
N VAL A 349 -2.72 13.66 -9.87
CA VAL A 349 -4.07 14.14 -9.54
C VAL A 349 -5.04 13.60 -10.56
N ASN A 350 -6.09 12.92 -10.11
CA ASN A 350 -7.09 12.31 -10.98
C ASN A 350 -6.44 11.42 -12.09
N ASN A 351 -5.42 10.65 -11.76
CA ASN A 351 -4.61 9.80 -12.62
C ASN A 351 -3.73 10.53 -13.65
N TYR A 352 -3.62 11.86 -13.61
CA TYR A 352 -2.76 12.63 -14.50
C TYR A 352 -1.58 13.26 -13.77
N LEU A 353 -0.44 13.33 -14.45
CA LEU A 353 0.77 13.94 -13.92
C LEU A 353 0.81 15.44 -14.25
N TYR A 354 1.15 16.22 -13.23
CA TYR A 354 1.33 17.67 -13.34
C TYR A 354 2.68 18.09 -12.79
N LEU A 355 3.36 18.94 -13.54
CA LEU A 355 4.57 19.63 -13.11
C LEU A 355 4.16 21.05 -12.68
N ILE A 356 4.48 21.42 -11.45
CA ILE A 356 4.08 22.69 -10.84
C ILE A 356 5.31 23.37 -10.27
N ASN A 357 5.48 24.66 -10.54
CA ASN A 357 6.54 25.43 -9.89
C ASN A 357 6.18 25.66 -8.42
N LEU A 358 7.12 25.35 -7.53
CA LEU A 358 6.94 25.55 -6.09
C LEU A 358 7.27 27.01 -5.76
N PRO A 359 6.30 27.80 -5.31
CA PRO A 359 6.57 29.18 -4.94
C PRO A 359 7.38 29.23 -3.63
N MET A 360 8.38 30.08 -3.62
CA MET A 360 9.21 30.38 -2.46
C MET A 360 8.51 31.44 -1.58
N THR A 361 7.40 31.10 -0.93
CA THR A 361 6.62 32.09 -0.17
C THR A 361 6.14 31.57 1.17
N GLY A 362 6.25 32.43 2.20
CA GLY A 362 5.45 32.45 3.41
C GLY A 362 5.48 31.21 4.33
N GLN A 363 4.77 31.34 5.44
CA GLN A 363 4.63 30.28 6.47
C GLN A 363 3.42 29.36 6.22
N GLN A 364 2.51 29.70 5.29
CA GLN A 364 1.30 28.94 5.02
C GLN A 364 1.45 28.10 3.73
N PRO A 365 0.99 26.85 3.69
CA PRO A 365 0.99 26.07 2.48
C PRO A 365 0.09 26.71 1.44
N ILE A 366 0.56 26.76 0.19
CA ILE A 366 -0.22 27.27 -0.92
C ILE A 366 -1.15 26.17 -1.41
N ALA A 367 -2.43 26.49 -1.55
CA ALA A 367 -3.41 25.62 -2.18
C ALA A 367 -3.53 25.95 -3.67
N ILE A 368 -3.33 24.98 -4.53
CA ILE A 368 -3.43 25.10 -5.98
C ILE A 368 -4.48 24.12 -6.48
N ASN A 369 -5.50 24.64 -7.16
CA ASN A 369 -6.44 23.81 -7.90
C ASN A 369 -5.99 23.73 -9.36
N ILE A 370 -5.83 22.53 -9.88
CA ILE A 370 -5.36 22.26 -11.24
C ILE A 370 -6.45 21.66 -12.14
N ALA A 371 -7.72 21.78 -11.77
CA ALA A 371 -8.83 21.41 -12.65
C ALA A 371 -8.74 22.14 -14.01
N ASP A 372 -8.29 23.41 -13.98
CA ASP A 372 -7.82 24.13 -15.16
C ASP A 372 -6.37 24.58 -14.93
N PRO A 373 -5.37 23.87 -15.48
CA PRO A 373 -3.96 24.21 -15.30
C PRO A 373 -3.57 25.56 -15.88
N ALA A 374 -4.30 26.07 -16.87
CA ALA A 374 -4.04 27.37 -17.48
C ALA A 374 -4.48 28.53 -16.58
N ALA A 375 -5.50 28.33 -15.76
CA ALA A 375 -6.01 29.30 -14.79
C ALA A 375 -5.36 29.12 -13.38
N ALA A 376 -4.43 28.16 -13.20
CA ALA A 376 -3.77 27.95 -11.92
C ALA A 376 -2.96 29.19 -11.50
N VAL A 377 -2.99 29.51 -10.20
CA VAL A 377 -2.29 30.68 -9.62
C VAL A 377 -0.77 30.66 -9.88
N PHE A 378 -0.21 29.45 -10.00
CA PHE A 378 1.19 29.23 -10.38
C PHE A 378 1.26 28.37 -11.64
N PRO A 379 2.30 28.52 -12.47
CA PRO A 379 2.45 27.75 -13.69
C PRO A 379 2.39 26.24 -13.38
N ALA A 380 1.38 25.60 -13.94
CA ALA A 380 1.16 24.16 -13.85
C ALA A 380 1.08 23.57 -15.26
N LYS A 381 1.76 22.47 -15.51
CA LYS A 381 1.79 21.80 -16.80
C LYS A 381 1.37 20.34 -16.65
N ARG A 382 0.30 19.93 -17.33
CA ARG A 382 -0.07 18.53 -17.43
C ARG A 382 0.90 17.81 -18.37
N LEU A 383 1.51 16.72 -17.89
CA LEU A 383 2.52 15.95 -18.63
C LEU A 383 1.91 14.77 -19.39
N THR A 384 0.82 14.19 -18.88
CA THR A 384 0.22 12.97 -19.47
C THR A 384 -1.15 13.25 -20.06
N LYS A 385 -1.50 12.52 -21.15
CA LYS A 385 -2.81 12.57 -21.79
C LYS A 385 -3.73 11.42 -21.35
N ILE A 386 -3.17 10.27 -21.06
CA ILE A 386 -3.88 9.01 -20.77
C ILE A 386 -3.61 8.46 -19.37
N GLY A 387 -3.02 9.28 -18.49
CA GLY A 387 -2.67 8.88 -17.13
C GLY A 387 -1.23 8.42 -16.97
N GLY A 388 -0.94 7.90 -15.79
CA GLY A 388 0.36 7.36 -15.40
C GLY A 388 0.39 7.03 -13.92
N ASP A 389 1.22 6.06 -13.55
CA ASP A 389 1.41 5.58 -12.18
C ASP A 389 2.89 5.64 -11.81
N PHE A 390 3.20 5.52 -10.52
CA PHE A 390 4.55 5.41 -10.00
C PHE A 390 5.46 6.56 -10.49
N ILE A 391 5.01 7.78 -10.24
CA ILE A 391 5.71 8.99 -10.65
C ILE A 391 7.04 9.14 -9.91
N ALA A 392 8.09 9.66 -10.56
CA ALA A 392 9.37 9.91 -9.90
C ALA A 392 10.14 11.04 -10.55
N TRP A 393 11.03 11.68 -9.78
CA TRP A 393 12.07 12.57 -10.28
C TRP A 393 13.33 11.77 -10.60
N ALA A 394 14.01 12.09 -11.67
CA ALA A 394 15.39 11.68 -11.84
C ALA A 394 16.31 12.47 -10.89
N ALA A 395 17.43 11.88 -10.50
CA ALA A 395 18.35 12.47 -9.53
C ALA A 395 18.91 13.85 -9.96
N ASP A 396 18.98 14.10 -11.26
CA ASP A 396 19.46 15.36 -11.83
C ASP A 396 18.43 16.51 -11.82
N ALA A 397 17.19 16.25 -11.41
CA ALA A 397 16.05 17.18 -11.47
C ALA A 397 15.67 17.65 -12.89
N ARG A 398 16.19 17.02 -13.94
CA ARG A 398 15.98 17.41 -15.35
C ARG A 398 14.94 16.58 -16.06
N SER A 399 14.61 15.43 -15.51
CA SER A 399 13.55 14.57 -16.04
C SER A 399 12.67 14.01 -14.95
N VAL A 400 11.46 13.66 -15.37
CA VAL A 400 10.49 12.93 -14.55
C VAL A 400 10.13 11.65 -15.26
N THR A 401 9.77 10.64 -14.49
CA THR A 401 9.43 9.31 -14.99
C THR A 401 8.11 8.82 -14.42
N TRP A 402 7.47 7.92 -15.14
CA TRP A 402 6.27 7.19 -14.70
C TRP A 402 6.14 5.89 -15.48
N SER A 403 5.24 5.04 -15.05
CA SER A 403 4.82 3.89 -15.84
C SER A 403 3.33 3.97 -16.18
N LEU A 404 2.94 3.23 -17.22
CA LEU A 404 1.55 2.95 -17.54
C LEU A 404 1.47 1.52 -18.09
N GLY A 405 0.87 0.65 -17.32
CA GLY A 405 0.92 -0.77 -17.58
C GLY A 405 2.38 -1.29 -17.64
N ARG A 406 2.77 -1.95 -18.71
CA ARG A 406 4.14 -2.46 -18.90
C ARG A 406 5.11 -1.46 -19.53
N SER A 407 4.68 -0.23 -19.77
CA SER A 407 5.49 0.79 -20.42
C SER A 407 6.09 1.75 -19.40
N PHE A 408 7.36 2.07 -19.57
CA PHE A 408 8.07 3.07 -18.80
C PHE A 408 8.28 4.33 -19.65
N PHE A 409 8.05 5.49 -19.06
CA PHE A 409 8.14 6.78 -19.72
C PHE A 409 9.11 7.68 -18.99
N GLN A 410 9.86 8.46 -19.76
CA GLN A 410 10.75 9.51 -19.26
C GLN A 410 10.50 10.80 -20.03
N TYR A 411 10.22 11.88 -19.31
CA TYR A 411 10.02 13.21 -19.84
C TYR A 411 11.22 14.08 -19.55
N GLN A 412 11.96 14.44 -20.58
CA GLN A 412 13.11 15.32 -20.50
C GLN A 412 12.66 16.77 -20.67
N MET A 413 12.75 17.59 -19.63
CA MET A 413 12.17 18.94 -19.60
C MET A 413 12.77 19.84 -20.67
N ALA A 414 14.08 19.90 -20.80
CA ALA A 414 14.74 20.78 -21.78
C ALA A 414 14.37 20.44 -23.23
N SER A 415 14.32 19.16 -23.58
CA SER A 415 13.92 18.72 -24.92
C SER A 415 12.47 19.02 -25.22
N ALA A 416 11.60 18.84 -24.23
CA ALA A 416 10.18 19.09 -24.37
C ALA A 416 9.87 20.60 -24.51
N ASP A 417 10.57 21.45 -23.80
CA ASP A 417 10.45 22.92 -23.92
C ASP A 417 10.93 23.42 -25.28
N SER A 418 12.02 22.83 -25.81
CA SER A 418 12.51 23.11 -27.16
C SER A 418 11.50 22.70 -28.24
N LEU A 419 10.92 21.51 -28.13
CA LEU A 419 9.87 21.04 -29.05
C LEU A 419 8.61 21.88 -28.98
N ALA A 420 8.20 22.30 -27.77
CA ALA A 420 7.05 23.18 -27.59
C ALA A 420 7.27 24.54 -28.26
N LYS A 421 8.46 25.15 -28.12
CA LYS A 421 8.82 26.39 -28.79
C LYS A 421 8.80 26.27 -30.32
N LEU A 422 9.37 25.18 -30.85
CA LEU A 422 9.35 24.89 -32.29
C LEU A 422 7.93 24.72 -32.82
N LYS A 423 7.07 24.01 -32.09
CA LYS A 423 5.67 23.84 -32.46
C LYS A 423 4.91 25.19 -32.47
N THR A 424 5.07 25.99 -31.42
CA THR A 424 4.46 27.35 -31.36
C THR A 424 4.91 28.20 -32.50
N ALA A 425 6.19 28.22 -32.86
CA ALA A 425 6.72 28.95 -34.00
C ALA A 425 6.15 28.43 -35.32
N ALA A 426 6.02 27.14 -35.50
CA ALA A 426 5.41 26.56 -36.70
C ALA A 426 3.92 26.87 -36.80
N ASP A 427 3.17 26.81 -35.69
CA ASP A 427 1.74 27.13 -35.64
C ASP A 427 1.52 28.62 -35.92
N SER A 428 2.36 29.53 -35.40
CA SER A 428 2.33 30.96 -35.71
C SER A 428 2.61 31.23 -37.18
N ALA A 429 3.65 30.66 -37.76
CA ALA A 429 3.99 30.78 -39.17
C ALA A 429 2.85 30.29 -40.09
N ARG A 430 2.19 29.19 -39.69
CA ARG A 430 1.03 28.66 -40.41
C ARG A 430 -0.18 29.62 -40.34
N ALA A 431 -0.44 30.20 -39.15
CA ALA A 431 -1.52 31.17 -38.98
C ALA A 431 -1.27 32.43 -39.79
N ASP A 432 -0.03 32.90 -39.85
CA ASP A 432 0.36 34.09 -40.67
C ASP A 432 0.26 33.80 -42.17
N SER A 433 0.62 32.61 -42.62
CA SER A 433 0.46 32.22 -44.02
C SER A 433 -1.00 32.09 -44.44
N VAL A 434 -1.89 31.65 -43.58
CA VAL A 434 -3.35 31.61 -43.83
C VAL A 434 -3.93 33.02 -43.89
N LYS A 435 -3.49 33.95 -43.01
CA LYS A 435 -3.92 35.35 -43.06
C LYS A 435 -3.43 36.08 -44.30
N ALA A 436 -2.28 35.68 -44.87
CA ALA A 436 -1.74 36.30 -46.06
C ALA A 436 -2.38 35.79 -47.38
N GLN A 437 -3.15 34.71 -47.32
CA GLN A 437 -3.87 34.12 -48.46
C GLN A 437 -5.37 34.46 -48.52
N GLY A 438 -5.91 35.13 -47.50
CA GLY A 438 -7.29 35.66 -47.45
C GLY A 438 -7.31 37.18 -47.45
#